data_4d83d1a7c4b3a8355ee4576ee23ec2fb
#
_entry.id   4d83d1a7c4b3a8355ee4576ee23ec2fb
#
_cell.length_a   1.000
_cell.length_b   1.000
_cell.length_c   1.000
_cell.angle_alpha   90.00
_cell.angle_beta   90.00
_cell.angle_gamma   90.00
#
_symmetry.space_group_name_H-M   'P 1'
#
loop_
_entity.id
_entity.type
_entity.pdbx_description
1 polymer ?
#
loop_
_entity_poly.entity_id
_entity_poly.type
_entity_poly.pdbx_seq_one_letter_code
_entity_poly.pdbx_strand_id
1 'polypeptide(L)'
;MGHRLTQIATRTGDEGTTGLGNNQRVSKNSLRVHAMGDVDELNSHIGLLLCEQMPEDVRDLLVEVQHQLFNLGGELSIPGFELLKTEAVLVLDQALETYNAQLPKLEEFILPAGNRAAAQAHICRTVARRAERATVALGNEEALNDAPRQYLNRISDLMFVLSRVLNRMDGGTDVYWKSERMKSKD
;
A
#
# COMPACT_ATOMS: atom_id res chain seq x y z
N MET A 1 23.55 16.69 8.43
CA MET A 1 22.74 15.45 8.31
C MET A 1 23.47 14.16 8.73
N GLY A 2 24.75 14.19 9.03
CA GLY A 2 25.62 13.00 9.12
C GLY A 2 25.41 12.02 10.28
N HIS A 3 24.75 12.36 11.38
CA HIS A 3 24.68 11.50 12.57
C HIS A 3 23.31 10.87 12.84
N ARG A 4 22.24 11.32 12.21
CA ARG A 4 20.88 10.85 12.48
C ARG A 4 20.61 9.41 11.99
N LEU A 5 21.35 8.97 10.97
CA LEU A 5 21.24 7.60 10.42
C LEU A 5 22.13 6.58 11.16
N THR A 6 23.09 7.03 11.94
CA THR A 6 24.02 6.18 12.68
C THR A 6 23.63 5.97 14.15
N GLN A 7 22.88 6.90 14.73
CA GLN A 7 22.37 6.80 16.10
C GLN A 7 20.85 6.54 16.07
N ILE A 8 20.42 5.28 16.01
CA ILE A 8 19.03 4.89 15.89
C ILE A 8 18.23 5.24 17.16
N ALA A 9 18.76 4.89 18.34
CA ALA A 9 18.08 5.15 19.61
C ALA A 9 18.52 6.50 20.20
N THR A 10 17.71 7.54 19.98
CA THR A 10 17.98 8.89 20.49
C THR A 10 17.25 9.21 21.80
N ARG A 11 16.25 8.40 22.17
CA ARG A 11 15.38 8.58 23.36
C ARG A 11 14.57 9.89 23.37
N THR A 12 14.66 10.71 22.34
CA THR A 12 13.97 12.01 22.25
C THR A 12 12.47 11.89 22.07
N GLY A 13 11.97 10.67 21.82
CA GLY A 13 10.56 10.37 21.59
C GLY A 13 9.86 9.63 22.75
N ASP A 14 10.54 9.38 23.88
CA ASP A 14 10.01 8.54 24.98
C ASP A 14 8.80 9.18 25.67
N GLU A 15 8.67 10.51 25.60
CA GLU A 15 7.52 11.25 26.13
C GLU A 15 6.34 11.36 25.15
N GLY A 16 6.28 10.52 24.12
CA GLY A 16 5.15 10.44 23.18
C GLY A 16 5.14 11.51 22.09
N THR A 17 6.27 12.19 21.85
CA THR A 17 6.42 13.13 20.72
C THR A 17 7.45 12.63 19.71
N THR A 18 7.33 13.10 18.46
CA THR A 18 8.29 12.82 17.39
C THR A 18 8.61 14.08 16.59
N GLY A 19 9.77 14.11 15.93
CA GLY A 19 10.15 15.19 15.02
C GLY A 19 9.72 14.92 13.59
N LEU A 20 9.13 15.89 12.92
CA LEU A 20 8.86 15.89 11.49
C LEU A 20 10.12 16.32 10.70
N GLY A 21 10.07 16.17 9.36
CA GLY A 21 11.17 16.54 8.47
C GLY A 21 11.51 18.04 8.46
N ASN A 22 10.55 18.89 8.84
CA ASN A 22 10.73 20.34 9.00
C ASN A 22 11.22 20.76 10.42
N ASN A 23 11.67 19.83 11.24
CA ASN A 23 12.08 19.99 12.64
C ASN A 23 10.97 20.36 13.64
N GLN A 24 9.71 20.43 13.23
CA GLN A 24 8.59 20.53 14.18
C GLN A 24 8.47 19.25 14.99
N ARG A 25 8.07 19.40 16.25
CA ARG A 25 7.71 18.25 17.08
C ARG A 25 6.19 18.17 17.23
N VAL A 26 5.70 16.96 17.03
CA VAL A 26 4.27 16.64 17.11
C VAL A 26 4.03 15.45 18.03
N SER A 27 2.80 15.28 18.48
CA SER A 27 2.39 14.07 19.20
C SER A 27 2.51 12.86 18.28
N LYS A 28 3.00 11.74 18.80
CA LYS A 28 2.96 10.46 18.08
C LYS A 28 1.56 9.99 17.77
N ASN A 29 0.54 10.55 18.47
CA ASN A 29 -0.89 10.29 18.23
C ASN A 29 -1.54 11.31 17.28
N SER A 30 -0.77 12.07 16.50
CA SER A 30 -1.33 12.96 15.47
C SER A 30 -1.72 12.17 14.21
N LEU A 31 -2.74 12.65 13.47
CA LEU A 31 -3.17 12.03 12.21
C LEU A 31 -2.03 11.89 11.20
N ARG A 32 -1.12 12.85 11.18
CA ARG A 32 0.05 12.82 10.31
C ARG A 32 0.98 11.66 10.64
N VAL A 33 1.27 11.42 11.91
CA VAL A 33 2.12 10.30 12.34
C VAL A 33 1.42 8.96 12.10
N HIS A 34 0.10 8.88 12.29
CA HIS A 34 -0.68 7.70 11.94
C HIS A 34 -0.59 7.39 10.44
N ALA A 35 -0.82 8.38 9.58
CA ALA A 35 -0.72 8.20 8.12
C ALA A 35 0.69 7.75 7.70
N MET A 36 1.74 8.38 8.24
CA MET A 36 3.13 7.96 7.99
C MET A 36 3.38 6.51 8.42
N GLY A 37 2.88 6.12 9.60
CA GLY A 37 3.03 4.76 10.13
C GLY A 37 2.32 3.70 9.27
N ASP A 38 1.10 3.99 8.82
CA ASP A 38 0.35 3.07 7.96
C ASP A 38 1.00 2.91 6.58
N VAL A 39 1.60 3.97 6.04
CA VAL A 39 2.37 3.92 4.78
C VAL A 39 3.63 3.07 4.94
N ASP A 40 4.35 3.23 6.05
CA ASP A 40 5.55 2.44 6.36
C ASP A 40 5.21 0.96 6.58
N GLU A 41 4.11 0.67 7.26
CA GLU A 41 3.60 -0.70 7.42
C GLU A 41 3.26 -1.34 6.07
N LEU A 42 2.57 -0.61 5.18
CA LEU A 42 2.30 -1.07 3.82
C LEU A 42 3.59 -1.43 3.08
N ASN A 43 4.58 -0.54 3.14
CA ASN A 43 5.87 -0.76 2.49
C ASN A 43 6.60 -1.99 3.03
N SER A 44 6.53 -2.21 4.34
CA SER A 44 7.09 -3.39 5.01
C SER A 44 6.39 -4.69 4.56
N HIS A 45 5.06 -4.67 4.41
CA HIS A 45 4.29 -5.82 3.89
C HIS A 45 4.60 -6.11 2.42
N ILE A 46 4.84 -5.09 1.59
CA ILE A 46 5.32 -5.29 0.21
C ILE A 46 6.72 -5.92 0.22
N GLY A 47 7.61 -5.49 1.12
CA GLY A 47 8.90 -6.13 1.32
C GLY A 47 8.78 -7.62 1.66
N LEU A 48 7.82 -7.98 2.51
CA LEU A 48 7.54 -9.39 2.81
C LEU A 48 6.99 -10.14 1.58
N LEU A 49 6.11 -9.53 0.79
CA LEU A 49 5.60 -10.10 -0.46
C LEU A 49 6.74 -10.35 -1.46
N LEU A 50 7.70 -9.45 -1.54
CA LEU A 50 8.89 -9.60 -2.41
C LEU A 50 9.81 -10.77 -2.03
N CYS A 51 9.64 -11.37 -0.84
CA CYS A 51 10.35 -12.60 -0.47
C CYS A 51 9.76 -13.85 -1.15
N GLU A 52 8.56 -13.75 -1.72
CA GLU A 52 7.93 -14.87 -2.42
C GLU A 52 8.42 -14.96 -3.87
N GLN A 53 8.20 -16.12 -4.49
CA GLN A 53 8.46 -16.29 -5.93
C GLN A 53 7.39 -15.55 -6.74
N MET A 54 7.82 -14.81 -7.75
CA MET A 54 6.94 -14.04 -8.64
C MET A 54 7.63 -13.77 -9.99
N PRO A 55 6.87 -13.39 -11.04
CA PRO A 55 7.42 -12.90 -12.29
C PRO A 55 8.32 -11.67 -12.06
N GLU A 56 9.36 -11.52 -12.88
CA GLU A 56 10.33 -10.44 -12.73
C GLU A 56 9.68 -9.06 -12.94
N ASP A 57 8.79 -8.93 -13.91
CA ASP A 57 8.04 -7.70 -14.17
C ASP A 57 7.14 -7.28 -12.98
N VAL A 58 6.54 -8.23 -12.28
CA VAL A 58 5.78 -7.98 -11.04
C VAL A 58 6.74 -7.54 -9.92
N ARG A 59 7.90 -8.18 -9.81
CA ARG A 59 8.92 -7.82 -8.83
C ARG A 59 9.40 -6.39 -9.03
N ASP A 60 9.76 -6.03 -10.25
CA ASP A 60 10.26 -4.69 -10.60
C ASP A 60 9.20 -3.62 -10.31
N LEU A 61 7.94 -3.89 -10.67
CA LEU A 61 6.83 -3.00 -10.34
C LEU A 61 6.68 -2.80 -8.82
N LEU A 62 6.76 -3.87 -8.03
CA LEU A 62 6.62 -3.78 -6.56
C LEU A 62 7.79 -3.06 -5.90
N VAL A 63 9.01 -3.21 -6.42
CA VAL A 63 10.18 -2.44 -5.98
C VAL A 63 9.98 -0.95 -6.26
N GLU A 64 9.49 -0.60 -7.45
CA GLU A 64 9.15 0.81 -7.75
C GLU A 64 8.05 1.35 -6.81
N VAL A 65 7.02 0.54 -6.53
CA VAL A 65 5.99 0.91 -5.54
C VAL A 65 6.61 1.20 -4.18
N GLN A 66 7.59 0.43 -3.72
CA GLN A 66 8.29 0.70 -2.46
C GLN A 66 9.01 2.06 -2.48
N HIS A 67 9.69 2.40 -3.58
CA HIS A 67 10.35 3.70 -3.72
C HIS A 67 9.34 4.85 -3.67
N GLN A 68 8.21 4.72 -4.36
CA GLN A 68 7.15 5.72 -4.34
C GLN A 68 6.46 5.84 -2.96
N LEU A 69 6.33 4.75 -2.21
CA LEU A 69 5.85 4.80 -0.82
C LEU A 69 6.83 5.54 0.11
N PHE A 70 8.15 5.45 -0.14
CA PHE A 70 9.14 6.28 0.55
C PHE A 70 9.00 7.76 0.19
N ASN A 71 8.75 8.07 -1.08
CA ASN A 71 8.47 9.44 -1.52
C ASN A 71 7.20 9.97 -0.83
N LEU A 72 6.12 9.17 -0.76
CA LEU A 72 4.89 9.52 -0.07
C LEU A 72 5.12 9.74 1.43
N GLY A 73 5.87 8.86 2.10
CA GLY A 73 6.25 9.04 3.51
C GLY A 73 7.07 10.30 3.74
N GLY A 74 7.99 10.62 2.81
CA GLY A 74 8.76 11.86 2.82
C GLY A 74 7.88 13.10 2.69
N GLU A 75 6.91 13.08 1.77
CA GLU A 75 5.91 14.13 1.59
C GLU A 75 5.08 14.34 2.86
N LEU A 76 4.55 13.26 3.46
CA LEU A 76 3.82 13.33 4.71
C LEU A 76 4.68 13.82 5.89
N SER A 77 6.00 13.58 5.86
CA SER A 77 6.91 14.03 6.92
C SER A 77 7.16 15.54 6.94
N ILE A 78 6.84 16.25 5.85
CA ILE A 78 7.09 17.68 5.70
C ILE A 78 5.80 18.37 5.27
N PRO A 79 5.05 19.02 6.19
CA PRO A 79 3.83 19.74 5.83
C PRO A 79 4.04 20.74 4.69
N GLY A 80 3.18 20.67 3.67
CA GLY A 80 3.25 21.53 2.49
C GLY A 80 4.29 21.12 1.44
N PHE A 81 5.00 20.01 1.62
CA PHE A 81 5.93 19.47 0.64
C PHE A 81 5.23 18.46 -0.27
N GLU A 82 5.50 18.52 -1.58
CA GLU A 82 4.97 17.61 -2.58
C GLU A 82 6.11 16.87 -3.27
N LEU A 83 6.10 15.55 -3.21
CA LEU A 83 7.13 14.70 -3.80
C LEU A 83 6.55 13.64 -4.74
N LEU A 84 5.46 13.00 -4.35
CA LEU A 84 4.77 12.01 -5.17
C LEU A 84 4.03 12.70 -6.31
N LYS A 85 4.30 12.27 -7.54
CA LYS A 85 3.74 12.88 -8.76
C LYS A 85 2.57 12.06 -9.31
N THR A 86 1.67 12.72 -10.03
CA THR A 86 0.52 12.10 -10.70
C THR A 86 0.95 11.01 -11.68
N GLU A 87 2.13 11.13 -12.29
CA GLU A 87 2.71 10.14 -13.19
C GLU A 87 2.88 8.78 -12.53
N ALA A 88 3.20 8.75 -11.23
CA ALA A 88 3.28 7.48 -10.49
C ALA A 88 1.90 6.78 -10.38
N VAL A 89 0.81 7.55 -10.30
CA VAL A 89 -0.56 6.99 -10.32
C VAL A 89 -0.85 6.37 -11.69
N LEU A 90 -0.48 7.05 -12.78
CA LEU A 90 -0.68 6.56 -14.15
C LEU A 90 0.07 5.25 -14.43
N VAL A 91 1.26 5.07 -13.86
CA VAL A 91 2.00 3.79 -13.94
C VAL A 91 1.20 2.65 -13.32
N LEU A 92 0.54 2.88 -12.19
CA LEU A 92 -0.31 1.87 -11.55
C LEU A 92 -1.59 1.61 -12.36
N ASP A 93 -2.20 2.64 -12.95
CA ASP A 93 -3.37 2.47 -13.81
C ASP A 93 -3.02 1.57 -15.02
N GLN A 94 -1.88 1.80 -15.67
CA GLN A 94 -1.41 0.98 -16.78
C GLN A 94 -1.10 -0.48 -16.36
N ALA A 95 -0.48 -0.66 -15.20
CA ALA A 95 -0.20 -1.99 -14.66
C ALA A 95 -1.50 -2.75 -14.35
N LEU A 96 -2.48 -2.08 -13.74
CA LEU A 96 -3.82 -2.62 -13.47
C LEU A 96 -4.48 -3.12 -14.75
N GLU A 97 -4.51 -2.31 -15.81
CA GLU A 97 -5.09 -2.68 -17.10
C GLU A 97 -4.38 -3.91 -17.67
N THR A 98 -3.05 -3.90 -17.68
CA THR A 98 -2.21 -4.96 -18.24
C THR A 98 -2.44 -6.31 -17.54
N TYR A 99 -2.38 -6.35 -16.22
CA TYR A 99 -2.54 -7.60 -15.47
C TYR A 99 -3.99 -8.08 -15.42
N ASN A 100 -4.95 -7.17 -15.29
CA ASN A 100 -6.37 -7.53 -15.23
C ASN A 100 -6.88 -8.10 -16.57
N ALA A 101 -6.36 -7.63 -17.70
CA ALA A 101 -6.72 -8.14 -19.04
C ALA A 101 -6.39 -9.63 -19.22
N GLN A 102 -5.43 -10.17 -18.46
CA GLN A 102 -5.00 -11.56 -18.53
C GLN A 102 -5.82 -12.50 -17.61
N LEU A 103 -6.69 -11.94 -16.77
CA LEU A 103 -7.44 -12.69 -15.77
C LEU A 103 -8.85 -13.04 -16.27
N PRO A 104 -9.39 -14.21 -15.91
CA PRO A 104 -10.78 -14.52 -16.18
C PRO A 104 -11.70 -13.56 -15.44
N LYS A 105 -12.88 -13.30 -16.03
CA LYS A 105 -13.92 -12.50 -15.37
C LYS A 105 -14.32 -13.13 -14.05
N LEU A 106 -14.54 -12.32 -13.04
CA LEU A 106 -15.11 -12.76 -11.77
C LEU A 106 -16.63 -12.82 -11.89
N GLU A 107 -17.20 -13.92 -11.42
CA GLU A 107 -18.66 -14.13 -11.36
C GLU A 107 -19.22 -13.81 -9.98
N GLU A 108 -18.35 -13.85 -8.95
CA GLU A 108 -18.69 -13.59 -7.56
C GLU A 108 -17.46 -13.05 -6.82
N PHE A 109 -17.64 -12.57 -5.58
CA PHE A 109 -16.56 -12.19 -4.70
C PHE A 109 -15.62 -13.36 -4.40
N ILE A 110 -14.34 -13.08 -4.28
CA ILE A 110 -13.33 -14.05 -3.87
C ILE A 110 -12.90 -13.81 -2.43
N LEU A 111 -12.56 -14.88 -1.75
CA LEU A 111 -11.96 -14.81 -0.42
C LEU A 111 -10.49 -14.37 -0.52
N PRO A 112 -9.95 -13.68 0.50
CA PRO A 112 -8.53 -13.35 0.58
C PRO A 112 -7.70 -14.61 0.91
N ALA A 113 -7.59 -15.51 -0.07
CA ALA A 113 -7.01 -16.83 0.05
C ALA A 113 -6.17 -17.16 -1.20
N GLY A 114 -5.65 -18.37 -1.29
CA GLY A 114 -4.80 -18.84 -2.37
C GLY A 114 -3.44 -19.32 -1.85
N ASN A 115 -2.42 -19.29 -2.70
CA ASN A 115 -1.06 -19.54 -2.27
C ASN A 115 -0.54 -18.41 -1.36
N ARG A 116 0.67 -18.58 -0.82
CA ARG A 116 1.25 -17.65 0.15
C ARG A 116 1.45 -16.24 -0.42
N ALA A 117 1.90 -16.13 -1.66
CA ALA A 117 2.06 -14.84 -2.34
C ALA A 117 0.71 -14.13 -2.53
N ALA A 118 -0.33 -14.84 -2.96
CA ALA A 118 -1.68 -14.31 -3.09
C ALA A 118 -2.24 -13.81 -1.75
N ALA A 119 -2.12 -14.61 -0.69
CA ALA A 119 -2.57 -14.23 0.65
C ALA A 119 -1.83 -12.99 1.17
N GLN A 120 -0.50 -12.90 0.93
CA GLN A 120 0.29 -11.72 1.30
C GLN A 120 -0.11 -10.48 0.50
N ALA A 121 -0.41 -10.62 -0.81
CA ALA A 121 -0.92 -9.52 -1.61
C ALA A 121 -2.27 -9.01 -1.08
N HIS A 122 -3.16 -9.88 -0.60
CA HIS A 122 -4.40 -9.46 0.07
C HIS A 122 -4.14 -8.71 1.39
N ILE A 123 -3.09 -9.05 2.16
CA ILE A 123 -2.69 -8.27 3.34
C ILE A 123 -2.24 -6.88 2.89
N CYS A 124 -1.34 -6.78 1.89
CA CYS A 124 -0.93 -5.49 1.32
C CYS A 124 -2.13 -4.65 0.88
N ARG A 125 -3.12 -5.28 0.21
CA ARG A 125 -4.37 -4.63 -0.20
C ARG A 125 -5.11 -4.00 0.98
N THR A 126 -5.29 -4.73 2.06
CA THR A 126 -6.06 -4.24 3.23
C THR A 126 -5.30 -3.17 4.01
N VAL A 127 -3.97 -3.27 4.09
CA VAL A 127 -3.11 -2.25 4.70
C VAL A 127 -3.08 -0.98 3.84
N ALA A 128 -3.01 -1.10 2.50
CA ALA A 128 -3.13 0.05 1.58
C ALA A 128 -4.43 0.83 1.81
N ARG A 129 -5.56 0.13 1.96
CA ARG A 129 -6.85 0.73 2.28
C ARG A 129 -6.89 1.41 3.65
N ARG A 130 -6.13 0.91 4.63
CA ARG A 130 -5.99 1.58 5.92
C ARG A 130 -5.15 2.85 5.80
N ALA A 131 -3.99 2.78 5.12
CA ALA A 131 -3.15 3.94 4.85
C ALA A 131 -3.91 5.04 4.06
N GLU A 132 -4.74 4.64 3.08
CA GLU A 132 -5.62 5.55 2.35
C GLU A 132 -6.58 6.28 3.31
N ARG A 133 -7.28 5.55 4.17
CA ARG A 133 -8.20 6.16 5.15
C ARG A 133 -7.49 7.10 6.12
N ALA A 134 -6.28 6.76 6.57
CA ALA A 134 -5.48 7.64 7.43
C ALA A 134 -5.06 8.92 6.70
N THR A 135 -4.68 8.81 5.41
CA THR A 135 -4.35 9.96 4.56
C THR A 135 -5.58 10.83 4.30
N VAL A 136 -6.76 10.24 4.07
CA VAL A 136 -8.03 10.98 3.96
C VAL A 136 -8.36 11.72 5.26
N ALA A 137 -8.21 11.06 6.43
CA ALA A 137 -8.44 11.71 7.72
C ALA A 137 -7.51 12.91 7.94
N LEU A 138 -6.23 12.78 7.58
CA LEU A 138 -5.27 13.89 7.63
C LEU A 138 -5.67 15.01 6.65
N GLY A 139 -6.10 14.68 5.43
CA GLY A 139 -6.53 15.64 4.41
C GLY A 139 -7.80 16.44 4.76
N ASN A 140 -8.60 15.98 5.73
CA ASN A 140 -9.72 16.74 6.27
C ASN A 140 -9.30 17.88 7.22
N GLU A 141 -8.10 17.78 7.80
CA GLU A 141 -7.57 18.77 8.74
C GLU A 141 -6.44 19.62 8.15
N GLU A 142 -5.71 19.07 7.19
CA GLU A 142 -4.55 19.72 6.58
C GLU A 142 -4.63 19.62 5.05
N ALA A 143 -4.18 20.67 4.35
CA ALA A 143 -4.07 20.62 2.89
C ALA A 143 -3.03 19.59 2.47
N LEU A 144 -3.43 18.62 1.67
CA LEU A 144 -2.59 17.60 1.07
C LEU A 144 -2.72 17.62 -0.45
N ASN A 145 -1.63 17.25 -1.13
CA ASN A 145 -1.67 16.87 -2.54
C ASN A 145 -2.63 15.67 -2.76
N ASP A 146 -3.26 15.60 -3.92
CA ASP A 146 -4.20 14.51 -4.26
C ASP A 146 -3.49 13.19 -4.59
N ALA A 147 -2.27 13.25 -5.12
CA ALA A 147 -1.54 12.09 -5.58
C ALA A 147 -1.34 11.00 -4.49
N PRO A 148 -0.99 11.29 -3.23
CA PRO A 148 -0.89 10.31 -2.16
C PRO A 148 -2.14 9.44 -1.98
N ARG A 149 -3.31 10.06 -1.90
CA ARG A 149 -4.59 9.36 -1.72
C ARG A 149 -4.90 8.50 -2.95
N GLN A 150 -4.74 9.05 -4.15
CA GLN A 150 -4.97 8.32 -5.40
C GLN A 150 -4.02 7.13 -5.54
N TYR A 151 -2.75 7.32 -5.19
CA TYR A 151 -1.74 6.27 -5.27
C TYR A 151 -2.04 5.09 -4.33
N LEU A 152 -2.39 5.37 -3.08
CA LEU A 152 -2.77 4.34 -2.10
C LEU A 152 -4.02 3.57 -2.55
N ASN A 153 -5.01 4.25 -3.11
CA ASN A 153 -6.19 3.62 -3.70
C ASN A 153 -5.79 2.66 -4.84
N ARG A 154 -4.96 3.11 -5.78
CA ARG A 154 -4.46 2.28 -6.89
C ARG A 154 -3.63 1.10 -6.42
N ILE A 155 -2.79 1.26 -5.38
CA ILE A 155 -2.08 0.13 -4.79
C ILE A 155 -3.08 -0.93 -4.30
N SER A 156 -4.17 -0.53 -3.65
CA SER A 156 -5.16 -1.50 -3.17
C SER A 156 -5.77 -2.31 -4.31
N ASP A 157 -6.09 -1.67 -5.42
CA ASP A 157 -6.64 -2.33 -6.60
C ASP A 157 -5.59 -3.23 -7.27
N LEU A 158 -4.35 -2.73 -7.40
CA LEU A 158 -3.23 -3.51 -7.93
C LEU A 158 -2.98 -4.78 -7.11
N MET A 159 -2.97 -4.68 -5.79
CA MET A 159 -2.75 -5.83 -4.92
C MET A 159 -3.87 -6.88 -5.05
N PHE A 160 -5.11 -6.45 -5.31
CA PHE A 160 -6.19 -7.38 -5.62
C PHE A 160 -5.93 -8.12 -6.94
N VAL A 161 -5.56 -7.42 -8.00
CA VAL A 161 -5.24 -8.01 -9.30
C VAL A 161 -4.02 -8.93 -9.19
N LEU A 162 -2.94 -8.48 -8.56
CA LEU A 162 -1.72 -9.27 -8.37
C LEU A 162 -1.95 -10.51 -7.50
N SER A 163 -2.84 -10.46 -6.50
CA SER A 163 -3.18 -11.66 -5.72
C SER A 163 -3.70 -12.78 -6.61
N ARG A 164 -4.49 -12.45 -7.62
CA ARG A 164 -5.03 -13.41 -8.60
C ARG A 164 -3.98 -13.88 -9.60
N VAL A 165 -3.09 -12.98 -10.04
CA VAL A 165 -1.95 -13.32 -10.92
C VAL A 165 -1.02 -14.29 -10.21
N LEU A 166 -0.58 -13.95 -9.01
CA LEU A 166 0.36 -14.75 -8.21
C LEU A 166 -0.22 -16.12 -7.83
N ASN A 167 -1.53 -16.19 -7.56
CA ASN A 167 -2.17 -17.48 -7.26
C ASN A 167 -2.12 -18.45 -8.45
N ARG A 168 -2.16 -17.92 -9.67
CA ARG A 168 -2.14 -18.73 -10.90
C ARG A 168 -0.78 -19.27 -11.30
N MET A 169 0.30 -18.70 -10.77
CA MET A 169 1.66 -19.20 -11.05
C MET A 169 1.84 -20.67 -10.66
N ASP A 170 1.19 -21.09 -9.57
CA ASP A 170 1.24 -22.48 -9.07
C ASP A 170 0.01 -23.29 -9.51
N GLY A 171 -0.70 -22.85 -10.56
CA GLY A 171 -1.92 -23.51 -11.05
C GLY A 171 -3.14 -23.29 -10.15
N GLY A 172 -3.06 -22.36 -9.18
CA GLY A 172 -4.19 -22.01 -8.31
C GLY A 172 -5.30 -21.29 -9.05
N THR A 173 -6.50 -21.34 -8.50
CA THR A 173 -7.70 -20.65 -8.98
C THR A 173 -8.27 -19.73 -7.92
N ASP A 174 -9.14 -18.81 -8.34
CA ASP A 174 -9.82 -17.91 -7.39
C ASP A 174 -10.67 -18.73 -6.41
N VAL A 175 -10.59 -18.41 -5.13
CA VAL A 175 -11.41 -19.05 -4.08
C VAL A 175 -12.66 -18.22 -3.90
N TYR A 176 -13.76 -18.66 -4.51
CA TYR A 176 -15.03 -17.94 -4.48
C TYR A 176 -15.70 -17.96 -3.11
N TRP A 177 -16.32 -16.84 -2.74
CA TRP A 177 -17.20 -16.80 -1.60
C TRP A 177 -18.49 -17.56 -1.91
N LYS A 178 -18.84 -18.51 -1.03
CA LYS A 178 -20.09 -19.28 -1.12
C LYS A 178 -21.23 -18.44 -0.50
N SER A 179 -21.81 -17.57 -1.32
CA SER A 179 -22.92 -16.74 -0.90
C SER A 179 -24.20 -17.57 -0.77
N GLU A 180 -24.98 -17.38 0.29
CA GLU A 180 -26.32 -17.97 0.41
C GLU A 180 -27.31 -17.45 -0.66
N ARG A 181 -27.02 -16.27 -1.24
CA ARG A 181 -27.78 -15.69 -2.37
C ARG A 181 -27.70 -16.55 -3.64
N MET A 182 -26.65 -17.36 -3.78
CA MET A 182 -26.48 -18.25 -4.95
C MET A 182 -27.28 -19.55 -4.80
N LYS A 183 -27.64 -19.95 -3.58
CA LYS A 183 -28.44 -21.17 -3.31
C LYS A 183 -29.92 -21.03 -3.70
N SER A 184 -30.41 -19.84 -3.99
CA SER A 184 -31.81 -19.55 -4.32
C SER A 184 -32.10 -19.51 -5.81
N LYS A 185 -31.18 -19.95 -6.66
CA LYS A 185 -31.31 -19.95 -8.14
C LYS A 185 -31.43 -21.36 -8.75
N ASP A 186 -31.49 -22.44 -7.93
CA ASP A 186 -31.77 -23.80 -8.35
C ASP A 186 -33.21 -24.16 -8.10
#